data_99a7516eac5e263c5c9451581ed28d28
#
_entry.id   99a7516eac5e263c5c9451581ed28d28
#
_cell.length_a   1.000
_cell.length_b   1.000
_cell.length_c   1.000
_cell.angle_alpha   90.00
_cell.angle_beta   90.00
_cell.angle_gamma   90.00
#
_symmetry.space_group_name_H-M   'P 1'
#
loop_
_entity.id
_entity.type
_entity.pdbx_description
1 polymer ?
#
loop_
_entity_poly.entity_id
_entity_poly.type
_entity_poly.pdbx_seq_one_letter_code
_entity_poly.pdbx_strand_id
1 'polypeptide(L)'
;MNYRKFLIAALLVMSFSVQAKDITITRLTCEMRDGRVTTSDTPRLGWQMSSPENGTRQTAYEIEIRDVWAGKVVWNSGKVKSAQSQLVSCADAALEKDRHYTWRVRVWDEADTPSAWSAPSDFSILTSEAAFAGSEWIGAITRKDARIPEGRKYHGSELKKPEAKAAWDAVDT
;
A
#
# COMPACT_ATOMS: atom_id res chain seq x y z
N MET A 1 74.46 -9.31 31.48
CA MET A 1 73.29 -10.17 31.37
C MET A 1 72.10 -9.27 31.25
N ASN A 2 71.64 -8.99 30.04
CA ASN A 2 70.67 -7.95 29.70
C ASN A 2 69.22 -8.49 29.73
N TYR A 3 68.41 -8.03 30.70
CA TYR A 3 67.01 -8.30 30.73
C TYR A 3 66.27 -7.25 29.87
N ARG A 4 65.83 -7.62 28.70
CA ARG A 4 64.91 -6.84 27.85
C ARG A 4 63.54 -6.86 28.49
N LYS A 5 63.08 -5.74 29.04
CA LYS A 5 61.72 -5.53 29.51
C LYS A 5 60.78 -5.42 28.30
N PHE A 6 59.99 -6.44 28.09
CA PHE A 6 58.84 -6.36 27.14
C PHE A 6 57.71 -5.62 27.83
N LEU A 7 57.51 -4.38 27.41
CA LEU A 7 56.28 -3.63 27.73
C LEU A 7 55.20 -4.12 26.77
N ILE A 8 54.25 -4.96 27.27
CA ILE A 8 53.03 -5.32 26.58
C ILE A 8 52.06 -4.15 26.83
N ALA A 9 51.88 -3.29 25.83
CA ALA A 9 50.81 -2.30 25.81
C ALA A 9 49.51 -3.05 25.52
N ALA A 10 48.72 -3.30 26.56
CA ALA A 10 47.33 -3.80 26.40
C ALA A 10 46.49 -2.68 25.79
N LEU A 11 46.19 -2.75 24.51
CA LEU A 11 45.26 -1.87 23.81
C LEU A 11 43.85 -2.26 24.27
N LEU A 12 43.29 -1.52 25.21
CA LEU A 12 41.92 -1.69 25.67
C LEU A 12 40.99 -1.16 24.57
N VAL A 13 40.55 -2.03 23.66
CA VAL A 13 39.52 -1.71 22.68
C VAL A 13 38.20 -1.62 23.45
N MET A 14 37.79 -0.42 23.82
CA MET A 14 36.46 -0.16 24.31
C MET A 14 35.50 -0.33 23.09
N SER A 15 34.87 -1.50 23.00
CA SER A 15 33.77 -1.73 22.12
C SER A 15 32.57 -0.93 22.63
N PHE A 16 32.33 0.25 22.09
CA PHE A 16 31.06 0.94 22.27
C PHE A 16 30.00 0.10 21.55
N SER A 17 29.27 -0.68 22.31
CA SER A 17 28.03 -1.28 21.80
C SER A 17 27.05 -0.12 21.57
N VAL A 18 26.93 0.34 20.34
CA VAL A 18 25.82 1.19 19.95
C VAL A 18 24.58 0.32 20.05
N GLN A 19 23.80 0.54 21.09
CA GLN A 19 22.51 -0.10 21.26
C GLN A 19 21.61 0.42 20.15
N ALA A 20 21.25 -0.45 19.20
CA ALA A 20 20.28 -0.10 18.18
C ALA A 20 18.94 0.22 18.89
N LYS A 21 18.39 1.39 18.58
CA LYS A 21 17.05 1.73 19.03
C LYS A 21 16.04 0.91 18.25
N ASP A 22 15.25 0.10 18.95
CA ASP A 22 14.22 -0.72 18.30
C ASP A 22 13.11 0.17 17.75
N ILE A 23 13.22 0.50 16.47
CA ILE A 23 12.13 1.14 15.75
C ILE A 23 11.28 0.06 15.11
N THR A 24 10.00 0.06 15.46
CA THR A 24 8.98 -0.81 14.86
C THR A 24 8.05 0.04 13.98
N ILE A 25 7.82 -0.41 12.75
CA ILE A 25 6.85 0.22 11.87
C ILE A 25 5.49 -0.42 12.13
N THR A 26 4.54 0.39 12.60
CA THR A 26 3.26 -0.10 13.14
C THR A 26 2.10 0.03 12.18
N ARG A 27 2.19 0.96 11.23
CA ARG A 27 1.11 1.24 10.28
C ARG A 27 1.67 1.69 8.95
N LEU A 28 1.12 1.16 7.86
CA LEU A 28 1.38 1.60 6.50
C LEU A 28 0.12 2.18 5.88
N THR A 29 0.27 3.28 5.16
CA THR A 29 -0.83 3.95 4.47
C THR A 29 -0.46 4.26 3.02
N CYS A 30 -1.44 4.17 2.14
CA CYS A 30 -1.38 4.68 0.77
C CYS A 30 -2.46 5.73 0.61
N GLU A 31 -2.12 6.94 0.11
CA GLU A 31 -3.04 8.08 0.03
C GLU A 31 -3.77 8.36 1.37
N MET A 32 -3.03 8.24 2.49
CA MET A 32 -3.51 8.39 3.88
C MET A 32 -4.59 7.38 4.30
N ARG A 33 -4.80 6.31 3.53
CA ARG A 33 -5.77 5.24 3.81
C ARG A 33 -5.06 3.96 4.20
N ASP A 34 -5.70 3.19 5.06
CA ASP A 34 -5.25 1.86 5.46
C ASP A 34 -5.78 0.78 4.52
N GLY A 35 -5.09 -0.36 4.51
CA GLY A 35 -5.50 -1.54 3.76
C GLY A 35 -5.31 -1.40 2.26
N ARG A 36 -6.09 -2.17 1.52
CA ARG A 36 -6.01 -2.16 0.05
C ARG A 36 -6.60 -0.87 -0.50
N VAL A 37 -5.73 -0.03 -1.03
CA VAL A 37 -6.10 1.25 -1.64
C VAL A 37 -5.99 1.14 -3.15
N THR A 38 -6.95 1.75 -3.85
CA THR A 38 -6.91 1.90 -5.30
C THR A 38 -6.70 3.37 -5.63
N THR A 39 -5.74 3.68 -6.46
CA THR A 39 -5.41 5.03 -6.92
C THR A 39 -5.34 5.08 -8.43
N SER A 40 -5.62 6.25 -9.02
CA SER A 40 -5.52 6.48 -10.46
C SER A 40 -4.13 6.93 -10.90
N ASP A 41 -3.32 7.39 -9.97
CA ASP A 41 -2.03 8.00 -10.20
C ASP A 41 -0.93 7.35 -9.36
N THR A 42 0.28 7.91 -9.43
CA THR A 42 1.39 7.50 -8.59
C THR A 42 1.04 7.61 -7.12
N PRO A 43 1.12 6.53 -6.35
CA PRO A 43 0.74 6.51 -4.96
C PRO A 43 1.68 7.35 -4.10
N ARG A 44 1.12 7.96 -3.06
CA ARG A 44 1.89 8.57 -1.99
C ARG A 44 1.78 7.68 -0.76
N LEU A 45 2.92 7.22 -0.29
CA LEU A 45 3.02 6.25 0.79
C LEU A 45 3.29 6.95 2.12
N GLY A 46 2.86 6.31 3.20
CA GLY A 46 3.10 6.82 4.54
C GLY A 46 3.19 5.69 5.55
N TRP A 47 3.86 5.96 6.68
CA TRP A 47 4.02 5.00 7.76
C TRP A 47 4.08 5.69 9.11
N GLN A 48 3.75 4.91 10.14
CA GLN A 48 3.92 5.28 11.54
C GLN A 48 4.95 4.37 12.18
N MET A 49 5.66 4.93 13.14
CA MET A 49 6.72 4.25 13.87
C MET A 49 6.42 4.28 15.36
N SER A 50 6.90 3.27 16.07
CA SER A 50 6.96 3.21 17.52
C SER A 50 8.36 2.82 17.95
N SER A 51 8.83 3.38 19.05
CA SER A 51 10.06 2.97 19.72
C SER A 51 9.83 2.95 21.22
N PRO A 52 10.41 2.00 21.95
CA PRO A 52 10.38 2.00 23.42
C PRO A 52 11.19 3.17 24.02
N GLU A 53 12.10 3.74 23.24
CA GLU A 53 12.93 4.85 23.68
C GLU A 53 12.37 6.20 23.25
N ASN A 54 12.32 7.13 24.21
CA ASN A 54 11.90 8.50 23.93
C ASN A 54 12.91 9.25 23.06
N GLY A 55 12.40 10.08 22.16
CA GLY A 55 13.23 10.94 21.31
C GLY A 55 13.86 10.24 20.12
N THR A 56 13.55 8.97 19.86
CA THR A 56 13.99 8.27 18.66
C THR A 56 13.41 8.93 17.42
N ARG A 57 14.25 9.20 16.43
CA ARG A 57 13.87 9.88 15.19
C ARG A 57 14.34 9.10 13.97
N GLN A 58 13.52 9.14 12.95
CA GLN A 58 13.91 8.68 11.63
C GLN A 58 14.89 9.68 10.98
N THR A 59 15.97 9.16 10.43
CA THR A 59 16.94 9.95 9.65
C THR A 59 16.95 9.57 8.17
N ALA A 60 16.53 8.35 7.85
CA ALA A 60 16.43 7.86 6.49
C ALA A 60 15.31 6.80 6.40
N TYR A 61 14.91 6.51 5.17
CA TYR A 61 14.00 5.40 4.86
C TYR A 61 14.44 4.68 3.58
N GLU A 62 13.90 3.50 3.38
CA GLU A 62 13.97 2.77 2.12
C GLU A 62 12.63 2.07 1.88
N ILE A 63 12.10 2.23 0.68
CA ILE A 63 10.84 1.64 0.25
C ILE A 63 11.13 0.62 -0.84
N GLU A 64 10.45 -0.52 -0.78
CA GLU A 64 10.46 -1.54 -1.82
C GLU A 64 9.02 -1.78 -2.29
N ILE A 65 8.82 -1.77 -3.62
CA ILE A 65 7.54 -2.09 -4.26
C ILE A 65 7.72 -3.35 -5.10
N ARG A 66 6.77 -4.27 -4.96
CA ARG A 66 6.73 -5.55 -5.65
C ARG A 66 5.44 -5.67 -6.45
N ASP A 67 5.55 -6.05 -7.71
CA ASP A 67 4.40 -6.48 -8.51
C ASP A 67 3.96 -7.87 -8.04
N VAL A 68 2.70 -7.98 -7.63
CA VAL A 68 2.14 -9.22 -7.10
C VAL A 68 2.02 -10.28 -8.19
N TRP A 69 1.62 -9.90 -9.40
CA TRP A 69 1.42 -10.85 -10.50
C TRP A 69 2.74 -11.33 -11.10
N ALA A 70 3.68 -10.41 -11.25
CA ALA A 70 5.02 -10.77 -11.74
C ALA A 70 5.89 -11.43 -10.65
N GLY A 71 5.51 -11.33 -9.37
CA GLY A 71 6.25 -11.92 -8.24
C GLY A 71 7.63 -11.31 -8.01
N LYS A 72 7.91 -10.11 -8.53
CA LYS A 72 9.23 -9.47 -8.50
C LYS A 72 9.19 -8.06 -7.91
N VAL A 73 10.31 -7.62 -7.37
CA VAL A 73 10.53 -6.22 -7.01
C VAL A 73 10.61 -5.41 -8.31
N VAL A 74 9.79 -4.40 -8.41
CA VAL A 74 9.74 -3.49 -9.57
C VAL A 74 10.40 -2.15 -9.28
N TRP A 75 10.50 -1.79 -8.01
CA TRP A 75 11.13 -0.56 -7.59
C TRP A 75 11.67 -0.66 -6.16
N ASN A 76 12.79 0.00 -5.94
CA ASN A 76 13.39 0.21 -4.63
C ASN A 76 13.98 1.62 -4.60
N SER A 77 13.61 2.42 -3.59
CA SER A 77 14.08 3.79 -3.46
C SER A 77 15.57 3.90 -3.12
N GLY A 78 16.19 2.80 -2.69
CA GLY A 78 17.43 2.86 -1.95
C GLY A 78 17.27 3.61 -0.62
N LYS A 79 18.38 3.84 0.07
CA LYS A 79 18.38 4.61 1.32
C LYS A 79 18.25 6.10 1.02
N VAL A 80 17.10 6.68 1.32
CA VAL A 80 16.79 8.11 1.17
C VAL A 80 16.96 8.81 2.52
N LYS A 81 17.87 9.78 2.61
CA LYS A 81 18.08 10.59 3.81
C LYS A 81 16.92 11.60 3.97
N SER A 82 15.96 11.29 4.80
CA SER A 82 14.79 12.12 5.07
C SER A 82 14.07 11.67 6.32
N ALA A 83 13.53 12.61 7.07
CA ALA A 83 12.63 12.37 8.20
C ALA A 83 11.15 12.29 7.77
N GLN A 84 10.86 12.46 6.47
CA GLN A 84 9.50 12.37 5.96
C GLN A 84 8.99 10.93 6.08
N SER A 85 7.80 10.79 6.64
CA SER A 85 7.12 9.49 6.82
C SER A 85 5.66 9.52 6.35
N GLN A 86 5.24 10.62 5.73
CA GLN A 86 3.89 10.75 5.20
C GLN A 86 3.91 11.38 3.82
N LEU A 87 2.99 10.95 2.96
CA LEU A 87 2.84 11.44 1.59
C LEU A 87 4.14 11.39 0.78
N VAL A 88 4.94 10.36 1.00
CA VAL A 88 6.18 10.12 0.25
C VAL A 88 5.81 9.67 -1.15
N SER A 89 6.23 10.46 -2.15
CA SER A 89 5.93 10.17 -3.55
C SER A 89 6.80 9.02 -4.08
N CYS A 90 6.20 8.15 -4.88
CA CYS A 90 6.87 7.09 -5.63
C CYS A 90 6.86 7.37 -7.13
N ALA A 91 6.94 8.64 -7.54
CA ALA A 91 6.85 9.04 -8.95
C ALA A 91 7.89 8.35 -9.86
N ASP A 92 9.07 8.07 -9.30
CA ASP A 92 10.16 7.42 -10.05
C ASP A 92 9.96 5.90 -10.20
N ALA A 93 8.93 5.33 -9.58
CA ALA A 93 8.69 3.90 -9.62
C ALA A 93 8.17 3.39 -10.96
N ALA A 94 7.75 4.27 -11.88
CA ALA A 94 7.21 3.95 -13.19
C ALA A 94 6.18 2.79 -13.16
N LEU A 95 5.24 2.85 -12.23
CA LEU A 95 4.26 1.81 -11.99
C LEU A 95 3.23 1.77 -13.13
N GLU A 96 2.89 0.56 -13.55
CA GLU A 96 1.92 0.31 -14.60
C GLU A 96 0.49 0.40 -14.06
N LYS A 97 -0.42 0.86 -14.92
CA LYS A 97 -1.87 0.83 -14.64
C LYS A 97 -2.40 -0.60 -14.70
N ASP A 98 -3.54 -0.80 -14.05
CA ASP A 98 -4.22 -2.10 -13.98
C ASP A 98 -3.34 -3.19 -13.36
N ARG A 99 -2.56 -2.81 -12.34
CA ARG A 99 -1.66 -3.68 -11.61
C ARG A 99 -1.91 -3.62 -10.12
N HIS A 100 -1.59 -4.73 -9.46
CA HIS A 100 -1.62 -4.88 -8.03
C HIS A 100 -0.20 -4.98 -7.48
N TYR A 101 0.10 -4.17 -6.48
CA TYR A 101 1.41 -4.04 -5.87
C TYR A 101 1.34 -4.27 -4.37
N THR A 102 2.42 -4.83 -3.82
CA THR A 102 2.72 -4.78 -2.39
C THR A 102 3.93 -3.91 -2.16
N TRP A 103 3.99 -3.28 -1.02
CA TRP A 103 5.12 -2.46 -0.64
C TRP A 103 5.44 -2.62 0.83
N ARG A 104 6.70 -2.36 1.16
CA ARG A 104 7.23 -2.35 2.52
C ARG A 104 8.25 -1.26 2.68
N VAL A 105 8.52 -0.87 3.92
CA VAL A 105 9.49 0.17 4.26
C VAL A 105 10.35 -0.28 5.42
N ARG A 106 11.58 0.21 5.47
CA ARG A 106 12.43 0.24 6.65
C ARG A 106 12.98 1.63 6.85
N VAL A 107 13.35 1.94 8.08
CA VAL A 107 13.84 3.27 8.45
C VAL A 107 15.16 3.16 9.20
N TRP A 108 15.91 4.25 9.27
CA TRP A 108 17.14 4.36 10.04
C TRP A 108 16.97 5.38 11.16
N ASP A 109 17.56 5.08 12.30
CA ASP A 109 17.64 5.98 13.46
C ASP A 109 18.80 6.98 13.35
N GLU A 110 19.05 7.74 14.41
CA GLU A 110 20.14 8.72 14.49
C GLU A 110 21.53 8.07 14.55
N ALA A 111 21.62 6.80 14.92
CA ALA A 111 22.85 6.01 14.92
C ALA A 111 23.13 5.34 13.57
N ASP A 112 22.32 5.67 12.54
CA ASP A 112 22.37 5.07 11.22
C ASP A 112 22.08 3.56 11.21
N THR A 113 21.35 3.08 12.21
CA THR A 113 20.96 1.68 12.36
C THR A 113 19.60 1.44 11.71
N PRO A 114 19.48 0.46 10.79
CA PRO A 114 18.22 0.16 10.14
C PRO A 114 17.26 -0.61 11.05
N SER A 115 15.98 -0.31 10.96
CA SER A 115 14.91 -1.15 11.51
C SER A 115 14.78 -2.45 10.71
N ALA A 116 14.01 -3.40 11.24
CA ALA A 116 13.44 -4.45 10.42
C ALA A 116 12.52 -3.86 9.33
N TRP A 117 12.34 -4.62 8.24
CA TRP A 117 11.31 -4.29 7.26
C TRP A 117 9.92 -4.37 7.89
N SER A 118 9.02 -3.47 7.52
CA SER A 118 7.61 -3.56 7.89
C SER A 118 6.97 -4.83 7.33
N ALA A 119 5.84 -5.24 7.91
CA ALA A 119 4.89 -6.07 7.19
C ALA A 119 4.49 -5.37 5.88
N PRO A 120 4.20 -6.12 4.80
CA PRO A 120 3.78 -5.53 3.55
C PRO A 120 2.36 -4.97 3.63
N SER A 121 2.09 -3.92 2.85
CA SER A 121 0.76 -3.39 2.57
C SER A 121 0.54 -3.33 1.07
N ASP A 122 -0.72 -3.25 0.64
CA ASP A 122 -1.07 -3.33 -0.78
C ASP A 122 -1.67 -2.04 -1.31
N PHE A 123 -1.51 -1.86 -2.61
CA PHE A 123 -2.29 -0.90 -3.39
C PHE A 123 -2.47 -1.41 -4.82
N SER A 124 -3.44 -0.83 -5.52
CA SER A 124 -3.66 -1.09 -6.94
C SER A 124 -3.71 0.24 -7.68
N ILE A 125 -3.20 0.25 -8.91
CA ILE A 125 -3.34 1.40 -9.80
C ILE A 125 -4.46 1.09 -10.78
N LEU A 126 -5.48 1.96 -10.80
CA LEU A 126 -6.61 1.85 -11.69
C LEU A 126 -6.17 2.04 -13.14
N THR A 127 -6.88 1.35 -14.00
CA THR A 127 -6.84 1.67 -15.42
C THR A 127 -7.46 3.05 -15.68
N SER A 128 -7.14 3.67 -16.78
CA SER A 128 -7.71 4.98 -17.12
C SER A 128 -9.17 4.82 -17.56
N GLU A 129 -10.01 5.83 -17.34
CA GLU A 129 -11.38 5.86 -17.87
C GLU A 129 -11.42 5.66 -19.39
N ALA A 130 -10.40 6.14 -20.09
CA ALA A 130 -10.27 5.94 -21.54
C ALA A 130 -10.18 4.46 -21.95
N ALA A 131 -9.72 3.58 -21.07
CA ALA A 131 -9.68 2.14 -21.36
C ALA A 131 -11.09 1.51 -21.36
N PHE A 132 -12.07 2.17 -20.76
CA PHE A 132 -13.47 1.77 -20.78
C PHE A 132 -14.27 2.45 -21.91
N ALA A 133 -13.63 3.33 -22.71
CA ALA A 133 -14.29 3.95 -23.85
C ALA A 133 -14.72 2.88 -24.86
N GLY A 134 -16.01 2.81 -25.13
CA GLY A 134 -16.60 1.79 -26.00
C GLY A 134 -16.94 0.47 -25.30
N SER A 135 -16.74 0.37 -24.00
CA SER A 135 -17.23 -0.79 -23.22
C SER A 135 -18.74 -0.69 -23.05
N GLU A 136 -19.42 -1.80 -23.30
CA GLU A 136 -20.85 -1.93 -23.02
C GLU A 136 -21.06 -2.73 -21.73
N TRP A 137 -22.05 -2.31 -20.94
CA TRP A 137 -22.45 -3.06 -19.77
C TRP A 137 -23.10 -4.37 -20.18
N ILE A 138 -22.48 -5.49 -19.83
CA ILE A 138 -23.04 -6.80 -20.04
C ILE A 138 -23.86 -7.15 -18.78
N GLY A 139 -25.18 -7.15 -18.93
CA GLY A 139 -26.11 -7.61 -17.90
C GLY A 139 -26.85 -8.85 -18.36
N ALA A 140 -27.16 -9.76 -17.46
CA ALA A 140 -28.14 -10.80 -17.75
C ALA A 140 -29.52 -10.12 -17.80
N ILE A 141 -30.15 -10.09 -18.97
CA ILE A 141 -31.55 -9.71 -19.09
C ILE A 141 -32.36 -10.85 -18.45
N THR A 142 -32.80 -10.62 -17.22
CA THR A 142 -33.75 -11.56 -16.62
C THR A 142 -35.11 -11.45 -17.37
N ARG A 143 -35.90 -12.50 -17.33
CA ARG A 143 -37.28 -12.45 -17.88
C ARG A 143 -38.07 -11.25 -17.38
N LYS A 144 -37.81 -10.81 -16.17
CA LYS A 144 -38.41 -9.63 -15.53
C LYS A 144 -37.94 -8.32 -16.18
N ASP A 145 -36.64 -8.19 -16.47
CA ASP A 145 -36.06 -6.98 -17.05
C ASP A 145 -36.52 -6.77 -18.49
N ALA A 146 -36.70 -7.86 -19.25
CA ALA A 146 -37.13 -7.81 -20.63
C ALA A 146 -38.55 -7.25 -20.82
N ARG A 147 -39.32 -7.14 -19.72
CA ARG A 147 -40.72 -6.68 -19.74
C ARG A 147 -40.98 -5.35 -19.08
N ILE A 148 -39.94 -4.75 -18.46
CA ILE A 148 -40.07 -3.38 -17.99
C ILE A 148 -39.95 -2.47 -19.20
N PRO A 149 -40.98 -1.71 -19.54
CA PRO A 149 -40.90 -0.76 -20.63
C PRO A 149 -39.76 0.22 -20.40
N GLU A 150 -39.03 0.52 -21.47
CA GLU A 150 -37.89 1.43 -21.44
C GLU A 150 -38.27 2.74 -20.74
N GLY A 151 -37.50 3.12 -19.70
CA GLY A 151 -37.76 4.33 -18.91
C GLY A 151 -38.67 4.18 -17.68
N ARG A 152 -39.26 3.01 -17.41
CA ARG A 152 -40.04 2.80 -16.17
C ARG A 152 -39.29 1.95 -15.15
N LYS A 153 -38.96 2.55 -14.01
CA LYS A 153 -38.49 1.87 -12.82
C LYS A 153 -39.67 1.71 -11.86
N TYR A 154 -40.10 0.47 -11.61
CA TYR A 154 -41.13 0.19 -10.59
C TYR A 154 -40.45 0.06 -9.22
N HIS A 155 -40.80 0.95 -8.28
CA HIS A 155 -40.45 0.76 -6.88
C HIS A 155 -41.50 -0.11 -6.19
N GLY A 156 -41.13 -0.76 -5.05
CA GLY A 156 -41.98 -1.73 -4.38
C GLY A 156 -43.41 -1.30 -4.08
N SER A 157 -43.68 0.01 -3.91
CA SER A 157 -45.04 0.54 -3.77
C SER A 157 -45.83 0.59 -5.07
N GLU A 158 -45.15 0.65 -6.21
CA GLU A 158 -45.79 0.67 -7.54
C GLU A 158 -46.12 -0.73 -8.06
N LEU A 159 -45.41 -1.75 -7.59
CA LEU A 159 -45.71 -3.16 -7.87
C LEU A 159 -47.07 -3.58 -7.34
N LYS A 160 -47.69 -2.82 -6.43
CA LYS A 160 -49.06 -3.04 -5.92
C LYS A 160 -50.16 -2.52 -6.88
N LYS A 161 -49.78 -1.76 -7.90
CA LYS A 161 -50.74 -1.29 -8.89
C LYS A 161 -51.14 -2.43 -9.85
N PRO A 162 -52.43 -2.51 -10.23
CA PRO A 162 -52.94 -3.60 -11.09
C PRO A 162 -52.14 -3.75 -12.38
N GLU A 163 -51.71 -2.63 -12.96
CA GLU A 163 -50.96 -2.59 -14.24
C GLU A 163 -49.56 -3.22 -14.08
N ALA A 164 -48.89 -2.92 -12.98
CA ALA A 164 -47.59 -3.51 -12.68
C ALA A 164 -47.71 -4.99 -12.37
N LYS A 165 -48.75 -5.38 -11.63
CA LYS A 165 -49.05 -6.79 -11.33
C LYS A 165 -49.36 -7.59 -12.60
N ALA A 166 -50.18 -7.05 -13.49
CA ALA A 166 -50.49 -7.70 -14.77
C ALA A 166 -49.24 -7.88 -15.66
N ALA A 167 -48.34 -6.92 -15.64
CA ALA A 167 -47.03 -7.03 -16.33
C ALA A 167 -46.14 -8.13 -15.73
N TRP A 168 -46.24 -8.38 -14.44
CA TRP A 168 -45.54 -9.47 -13.77
C TRP A 168 -46.15 -10.82 -14.04
N ASP A 169 -47.47 -10.93 -13.88
CA ASP A 169 -48.20 -12.19 -14.04
C ASP A 169 -48.15 -12.74 -15.48
N ALA A 170 -48.06 -11.84 -16.48
CA ALA A 170 -47.85 -12.21 -17.87
C ALA A 170 -46.45 -12.78 -18.18
N VAL A 171 -45.54 -12.85 -17.20
CA VAL A 171 -44.19 -13.43 -17.33
C VAL A 171 -44.16 -14.92 -17.06
N ASP A 172 -45.11 -15.46 -16.28
CA ASP A 172 -45.10 -16.83 -15.80
C ASP A 172 -45.93 -17.78 -16.67
N THR A 173 -46.46 -17.32 -17.80
CA THR A 173 -47.07 -18.11 -18.88
C THR A 173 -46.19 -18.11 -20.10
#